data_42aaaf80e2036a3251874aebafce20f3
#
_entry.id   42aaaf80e2036a3251874aebafce20f3
#
_cell.length_a   1.000
_cell.length_b   1.000
_cell.length_c   1.000
_cell.angle_alpha   90.00
_cell.angle_beta   90.00
_cell.angle_gamma   90.00
#
_symmetry.space_group_name_H-M   'P 1'
#
loop_
_entity.id
_entity.type
_entity.pdbx_description
1 polymer ?
#
loop_
_entity_poly.entity_id
_entity_poly.type
_entity_poly.pdbx_seq_one_letter_code
_entity_poly.pdbx_strand_id
1 'polypeptide(L)'
;MKKYRFLSVLLILPMVLSLLLPVSAAQEDLDLFCTHAILLDANHGDILYDVKSGERAYPASTTKLMTCLLVLEAVQSGQLTLETVVTVPGDAYQGLTGNFSTAGLKVGEQLSVEELLYCLMLPSANEAANVLAVAVDGSIEAFVEHMNRRAAELGCKGTHYANTHGMHQDEHYTTAYDLALTMQACLEHDLFRTITTAPKHTVPATGVSGEREFYNTNGLVSSWKYSACPGRASGAVKRRRNQ
;
A
#
# COMPACT_ATOMS: atom_id res chain seq x y z
N MET A 1 -49.29 -21.66 41.54
CA MET A 1 -48.93 -20.90 40.35
C MET A 1 -47.76 -19.94 40.53
N LYS A 2 -47.50 -19.30 41.66
CA LYS A 2 -46.33 -18.39 41.88
C LYS A 2 -44.94 -19.06 41.87
N LYS A 3 -44.83 -20.32 42.31
CA LYS A 3 -43.54 -21.08 42.37
C LYS A 3 -42.94 -21.38 40.99
N TYR A 4 -43.75 -21.64 39.96
CA TYR A 4 -43.25 -21.95 38.60
C TYR A 4 -42.79 -20.73 37.82
N ARG A 5 -43.31 -19.55 38.14
CA ARG A 5 -42.90 -18.28 37.54
C ARG A 5 -41.45 -17.92 37.97
N PHE A 6 -41.06 -18.23 39.19
CA PHE A 6 -39.70 -17.98 39.71
C PHE A 6 -38.70 -18.95 39.09
N LEU A 7 -39.08 -20.21 38.88
CA LEU A 7 -38.24 -21.24 38.30
C LEU A 7 -37.96 -20.94 36.81
N SER A 8 -38.97 -20.39 36.07
CA SER A 8 -38.82 -20.01 34.66
C SER A 8 -37.85 -18.84 34.48
N VAL A 9 -37.87 -17.85 35.38
CA VAL A 9 -36.94 -16.71 35.33
C VAL A 9 -35.54 -17.15 35.64
N LEU A 10 -35.36 -18.12 36.58
CA LEU A 10 -34.05 -18.66 36.96
C LEU A 10 -33.37 -19.45 35.83
N LEU A 11 -34.14 -20.07 34.94
CA LEU A 11 -33.64 -20.83 33.79
C LEU A 11 -33.38 -19.94 32.56
N ILE A 12 -34.17 -18.87 32.38
CA ILE A 12 -34.00 -17.95 31.22
C ILE A 12 -32.82 -17.03 31.41
N LEU A 13 -32.51 -16.59 32.61
CA LEU A 13 -31.40 -15.66 32.89
C LEU A 13 -30.02 -16.18 32.48
N PRO A 14 -29.60 -17.44 32.81
CA PRO A 14 -28.32 -17.98 32.33
C PRO A 14 -28.32 -18.25 30.83
N MET A 15 -29.47 -18.54 30.21
CA MET A 15 -29.56 -18.76 28.76
C MET A 15 -29.42 -17.42 27.99
N VAL A 16 -29.96 -16.32 28.50
CA VAL A 16 -29.77 -14.98 27.93
C VAL A 16 -28.35 -14.49 28.20
N LEU A 17 -27.78 -14.78 29.37
CA LEU A 17 -26.41 -14.40 29.70
C LEU A 17 -25.37 -15.13 28.85
N SER A 18 -25.64 -16.39 28.46
CA SER A 18 -24.76 -17.15 27.55
C SER A 18 -24.77 -16.61 26.11
N LEU A 19 -25.84 -15.93 25.67
CA LEU A 19 -25.93 -15.27 24.37
C LEU A 19 -25.17 -13.92 24.33
N LEU A 20 -24.80 -13.38 25.50
CA LEU A 20 -24.06 -12.13 25.63
C LEU A 20 -22.54 -12.35 25.77
N LEU A 21 -22.09 -13.60 25.91
CA LEU A 21 -20.65 -13.88 25.90
C LEU A 21 -20.13 -13.67 24.46
N PRO A 22 -19.13 -12.82 24.28
CA PRO A 22 -18.50 -12.72 22.96
C PRO A 22 -17.95 -14.10 22.61
N VAL A 23 -18.42 -14.65 21.49
CA VAL A 23 -17.75 -15.81 20.88
C VAL A 23 -16.43 -15.29 20.36
N SER A 24 -15.40 -15.39 21.20
CA SER A 24 -14.03 -15.25 20.74
C SER A 24 -13.74 -16.49 19.87
N ALA A 25 -13.93 -16.36 18.57
CA ALA A 25 -13.38 -17.33 17.65
C ALA A 25 -11.86 -17.34 17.89
N ALA A 26 -11.32 -18.49 18.31
CA ALA A 26 -9.89 -18.66 18.42
C ALA A 26 -9.31 -18.34 17.03
N GLN A 27 -8.48 -17.29 16.95
CA GLN A 27 -7.78 -16.94 15.73
C GLN A 27 -6.89 -18.14 15.36
N GLU A 28 -7.14 -18.74 14.20
CA GLU A 28 -6.30 -19.83 13.70
C GLU A 28 -4.88 -19.29 13.48
N ASP A 29 -3.87 -19.96 14.00
CA ASP A 29 -2.48 -19.61 13.73
C ASP A 29 -2.13 -20.06 12.30
N LEU A 30 -2.01 -19.08 11.40
CA LEU A 30 -1.75 -19.32 9.97
C LEU A 30 -0.28 -19.63 9.68
N ASP A 31 0.59 -19.82 10.68
CA ASP A 31 2.04 -20.05 10.53
C ASP A 31 2.67 -19.10 9.52
N LEU A 32 2.45 -17.80 9.71
CA LEU A 32 2.95 -16.77 8.80
C LEU A 32 4.43 -16.51 9.04
N PHE A 33 5.19 -16.42 7.96
CA PHE A 33 6.61 -16.05 8.02
C PHE A 33 6.86 -14.55 8.20
N CYS A 34 5.90 -13.78 8.68
CA CYS A 34 6.02 -12.34 8.96
C CYS A 34 5.77 -12.08 10.45
N THR A 35 6.38 -11.00 10.95
CA THR A 35 6.24 -10.60 12.36
C THR A 35 5.03 -9.72 12.60
N HIS A 36 4.52 -9.06 11.56
CA HIS A 36 3.36 -8.18 11.61
C HIS A 36 2.46 -8.48 10.43
N ALA A 37 1.18 -8.71 10.68
CA ALA A 37 0.19 -8.97 9.64
C ALA A 37 -1.18 -8.47 10.04
N ILE A 38 -1.96 -8.09 9.05
CA ILE A 38 -3.38 -7.80 9.19
C ILE A 38 -4.13 -8.31 7.95
N LEU A 39 -5.30 -8.88 8.16
CA LEU A 39 -6.31 -9.10 7.12
C LEU A 39 -7.54 -8.28 7.48
N LEU A 40 -7.87 -7.34 6.62
CA LEU A 40 -8.98 -6.42 6.79
C LEU A 40 -10.02 -6.66 5.67
N ASP A 41 -11.30 -6.71 6.03
CA ASP A 41 -12.37 -6.59 5.04
C ASP A 41 -12.43 -5.13 4.57
N ALA A 42 -12.07 -4.90 3.30
CA ALA A 42 -12.01 -3.56 2.73
C ALA A 42 -13.39 -2.87 2.64
N ASN A 43 -14.52 -3.62 2.65
CA ASN A 43 -15.86 -3.05 2.54
C ASN A 43 -16.43 -2.61 3.89
N HIS A 44 -16.14 -3.37 4.96
CA HIS A 44 -16.73 -3.15 6.28
C HIS A 44 -15.74 -2.64 7.32
N GLY A 45 -14.44 -2.77 7.05
CA GLY A 45 -13.38 -2.40 8.00
C GLY A 45 -13.16 -3.44 9.10
N ASP A 46 -13.79 -4.62 9.00
CA ASP A 46 -13.66 -5.66 10.00
C ASP A 46 -12.27 -6.32 9.93
N ILE A 47 -11.62 -6.47 11.08
CA ILE A 47 -10.36 -7.19 11.19
C ILE A 47 -10.64 -8.69 11.24
N LEU A 48 -10.22 -9.42 10.21
CA LEU A 48 -10.39 -10.86 10.09
C LEU A 48 -9.20 -11.64 10.65
N TYR A 49 -8.01 -11.04 10.65
CA TYR A 49 -6.79 -11.63 11.20
C TYR A 49 -5.82 -10.53 11.62
N ASP A 50 -5.18 -10.72 12.79
CA ASP A 50 -4.25 -9.73 13.35
C ASP A 50 -3.05 -10.44 14.00
N VAL A 51 -1.85 -10.05 13.59
CA VAL A 51 -0.60 -10.37 14.27
C VAL A 51 0.17 -9.08 14.46
N LYS A 52 0.15 -8.53 15.66
CA LYS A 52 0.91 -7.34 16.05
C LYS A 52 0.74 -6.18 15.07
N SER A 53 -0.46 -6.02 14.50
CA SER A 53 -0.70 -5.07 13.42
C SER A 53 -0.51 -3.62 13.84
N GLY A 54 -0.63 -3.30 15.14
CA GLY A 54 -0.40 -1.97 15.71
C GLY A 54 1.04 -1.70 16.15
N GLU A 55 1.94 -2.69 16.10
CA GLU A 55 3.35 -2.48 16.47
C GLU A 55 4.12 -1.76 15.37
N ARG A 56 5.13 -0.97 15.77
CA ARG A 56 6.01 -0.22 14.84
C ARG A 56 6.79 -1.19 13.95
N ALA A 57 6.76 -0.91 12.66
CA ALA A 57 7.50 -1.64 11.63
C ALA A 57 8.11 -0.66 10.61
N TYR A 58 9.08 -1.12 9.84
CA TYR A 58 9.68 -0.34 8.77
C TYR A 58 9.03 -0.73 7.44
N PRO A 59 8.39 0.23 6.72
CA PRO A 59 7.55 -0.08 5.56
C PRO A 59 8.35 -0.58 4.35
N ALA A 60 9.62 -0.21 4.23
CA ALA A 60 10.36 -0.43 3.00
C ALA A 60 9.55 0.07 1.79
N SER A 61 9.55 -0.65 0.66
CA SER A 61 8.86 -0.23 -0.56
C SER A 61 7.32 -0.17 -0.46
N THR A 62 6.70 -0.61 0.64
CA THR A 62 5.26 -0.37 0.84
C THR A 62 4.93 1.11 1.07
N THR A 63 5.94 1.94 1.38
CA THR A 63 5.86 3.41 1.35
C THR A 63 5.25 3.95 0.07
N LYS A 64 5.55 3.30 -1.08
CA LYS A 64 5.08 3.73 -2.40
C LYS A 64 3.56 3.63 -2.58
N LEU A 65 2.84 2.98 -1.66
CA LEU A 65 1.38 3.04 -1.61
C LEU A 65 0.91 4.48 -1.35
N MET A 66 1.51 5.16 -0.36
CA MET A 66 1.18 6.56 -0.06
C MET A 66 1.62 7.48 -1.21
N THR A 67 2.80 7.24 -1.79
CA THR A 67 3.25 7.99 -2.97
C THR A 67 2.28 7.82 -4.13
N CYS A 68 1.85 6.60 -4.43
CA CYS A 68 0.88 6.33 -5.47
C CYS A 68 -0.47 7.01 -5.17
N LEU A 69 -0.97 6.91 -3.94
CA LEU A 69 -2.24 7.51 -3.51
C LEU A 69 -2.26 9.02 -3.79
N LEU A 70 -1.25 9.75 -3.36
CA LEU A 70 -1.18 11.20 -3.56
C LEU A 70 -1.13 11.60 -5.05
N VAL A 71 -0.44 10.81 -5.88
CA VAL A 71 -0.44 11.04 -7.33
C VAL A 71 -1.83 10.79 -7.94
N LEU A 72 -2.52 9.72 -7.49
CA LEU A 72 -3.89 9.43 -7.95
C LEU A 72 -4.86 10.51 -7.52
N GLU A 73 -4.73 11.04 -6.31
CA GLU A 73 -5.53 12.17 -5.81
C GLU A 73 -5.23 13.46 -6.59
N ALA A 74 -3.97 13.72 -6.96
CA ALA A 74 -3.58 14.83 -7.82
C ALA A 74 -4.19 14.71 -9.23
N VAL A 75 -4.28 13.50 -9.78
CA VAL A 75 -4.98 13.25 -11.05
C VAL A 75 -6.48 13.43 -10.90
N GLN A 76 -7.07 12.90 -9.84
CA GLN A 76 -8.52 13.01 -9.57
C GLN A 76 -8.95 14.47 -9.37
N SER A 77 -8.13 15.29 -8.73
CA SER A 77 -8.41 16.72 -8.53
C SER A 77 -8.17 17.59 -9.79
N GLY A 78 -7.58 17.02 -10.84
CA GLY A 78 -7.23 17.74 -12.07
C GLY A 78 -5.95 18.58 -11.96
N GLN A 79 -5.17 18.44 -10.89
CA GLN A 79 -3.85 19.05 -10.74
C GLN A 79 -2.87 18.48 -11.78
N LEU A 80 -2.95 17.20 -12.05
CA LEU A 80 -2.24 16.48 -13.11
C LEU A 80 -3.23 15.72 -13.98
N THR A 81 -2.77 15.30 -15.17
CA THR A 81 -3.46 14.27 -15.97
C THR A 81 -2.52 13.08 -16.16
N LEU A 82 -3.03 11.95 -16.59
CA LEU A 82 -2.21 10.77 -16.89
C LEU A 82 -1.22 11.05 -18.04
N GLU A 83 -1.61 11.89 -18.98
CA GLU A 83 -0.83 12.30 -20.13
C GLU A 83 0.15 13.44 -19.81
N THR A 84 0.06 14.04 -18.61
CA THR A 84 1.01 15.10 -18.20
C THR A 84 2.43 14.58 -18.33
N VAL A 85 3.23 15.23 -19.17
CA VAL A 85 4.63 14.88 -19.39
C VAL A 85 5.48 15.49 -18.28
N VAL A 86 6.19 14.64 -17.55
CA VAL A 86 7.10 14.99 -16.47
C VAL A 86 8.54 14.79 -16.96
N THR A 87 9.38 15.80 -16.78
CA THR A 87 10.82 15.67 -17.01
C THR A 87 11.49 15.20 -15.74
N VAL A 88 12.27 14.12 -15.81
CA VAL A 88 13.04 13.57 -14.67
C VAL A 88 14.02 14.64 -14.17
N PRO A 89 13.83 15.16 -12.94
CA PRO A 89 14.64 16.25 -12.42
C PRO A 89 16.02 15.77 -11.94
N GLY A 90 16.93 16.71 -11.67
CA GLY A 90 18.29 16.40 -11.21
C GLY A 90 18.35 15.73 -9.84
N ASP A 91 17.37 15.95 -8.98
CA ASP A 91 17.21 15.39 -7.65
C ASP A 91 16.42 14.07 -7.61
N ALA A 92 16.06 13.51 -8.78
CA ALA A 92 15.35 12.23 -8.88
C ALA A 92 16.04 11.10 -8.08
N TYR A 93 17.36 11.18 -7.92
CA TYR A 93 18.17 10.20 -7.18
C TYR A 93 18.55 10.64 -5.76
N GLN A 94 17.98 11.75 -5.29
CA GLN A 94 18.25 12.24 -3.92
C GLN A 94 17.89 11.17 -2.87
N GLY A 95 18.79 10.95 -1.92
CA GLY A 95 18.60 9.97 -0.83
C GLY A 95 18.71 8.51 -1.25
N LEU A 96 18.94 8.21 -2.55
CA LEU A 96 19.11 6.83 -3.03
C LEU A 96 20.58 6.42 -2.96
N THR A 97 20.89 5.43 -2.12
CA THR A 97 22.25 4.93 -1.92
C THR A 97 22.29 3.40 -1.96
N GLY A 98 23.42 2.84 -2.36
CA GLY A 98 23.61 1.39 -2.42
C GLY A 98 22.74 0.72 -3.48
N ASN A 99 22.24 -0.48 -3.19
CA ASN A 99 21.39 -1.24 -4.10
C ASN A 99 19.91 -0.92 -3.86
N PHE A 100 19.23 -0.30 -4.82
CA PHE A 100 17.82 0.06 -4.76
C PHE A 100 17.07 -0.39 -6.03
N SER A 101 15.75 -0.48 -5.93
CA SER A 101 14.90 -0.79 -7.07
C SER A 101 14.78 0.41 -8.00
N THR A 102 14.99 0.19 -9.29
CA THR A 102 15.06 1.26 -10.30
C THR A 102 14.34 0.86 -11.59
N ALA A 103 13.79 1.82 -12.29
CA ALA A 103 13.32 1.71 -13.68
C ALA A 103 14.38 2.21 -14.68
N GLY A 104 15.54 2.68 -14.18
CA GLY A 104 16.62 3.21 -15.01
C GLY A 104 16.28 4.53 -15.66
N LEU A 105 15.48 5.38 -14.98
CA LEU A 105 15.15 6.71 -15.47
C LEU A 105 16.41 7.57 -15.54
N LYS A 106 16.50 8.41 -16.56
CA LYS A 106 17.65 9.32 -16.75
C LYS A 106 17.23 10.75 -16.50
N VAL A 107 18.09 11.54 -15.85
CA VAL A 107 17.85 12.99 -15.70
C VAL A 107 17.62 13.62 -17.08
N GLY A 108 16.57 14.41 -17.22
CA GLY A 108 16.11 15.00 -18.47
C GLY A 108 15.22 14.10 -19.33
N GLU A 109 15.01 12.83 -18.94
CA GLU A 109 14.06 11.95 -19.61
C GLU A 109 12.63 12.45 -19.40
N GLN A 110 11.79 12.31 -20.42
CA GLN A 110 10.39 12.72 -20.38
C GLN A 110 9.47 11.51 -20.45
N LEU A 111 8.58 11.39 -19.46
CA LEU A 111 7.58 10.32 -19.37
C LEU A 111 6.24 10.92 -18.94
N SER A 112 5.14 10.26 -19.30
CA SER A 112 3.84 10.62 -18.76
C SER A 112 3.71 10.22 -17.28
N VAL A 113 2.78 10.82 -16.56
CA VAL A 113 2.42 10.43 -15.20
C VAL A 113 2.00 8.97 -15.16
N GLU A 114 1.27 8.48 -16.16
CA GLU A 114 0.88 7.07 -16.26
C GLU A 114 2.10 6.14 -16.31
N GLU A 115 3.05 6.42 -17.20
CA GLU A 115 4.29 5.62 -17.31
C GLU A 115 5.10 5.63 -16.02
N LEU A 116 5.16 6.78 -15.33
CA LEU A 116 5.84 6.89 -14.05
C LEU A 116 5.13 6.10 -12.94
N LEU A 117 3.79 6.03 -12.94
CA LEU A 117 3.04 5.18 -12.02
C LEU A 117 3.31 3.69 -12.26
N TYR A 118 3.43 3.25 -13.50
CA TYR A 118 3.86 1.89 -13.82
C TYR A 118 5.30 1.63 -13.37
N CYS A 119 6.22 2.58 -13.58
CA CYS A 119 7.59 2.50 -13.05
C CYS A 119 7.62 2.43 -11.51
N LEU A 120 6.76 3.18 -10.84
CA LEU A 120 6.63 3.18 -9.38
C LEU A 120 6.19 1.80 -8.85
N MET A 121 5.15 1.23 -9.47
CA MET A 121 4.43 0.09 -8.87
C MET A 121 4.95 -1.28 -9.32
N LEU A 122 5.33 -1.48 -10.59
CA LEU A 122 5.73 -2.78 -11.09
C LEU A 122 7.18 -3.14 -10.67
N PRO A 123 8.22 -2.41 -11.12
CA PRO A 123 9.60 -2.68 -10.67
C PRO A 123 9.89 -2.06 -9.29
N SER A 124 8.94 -1.29 -8.73
CA SER A 124 9.13 -0.58 -7.46
C SER A 124 10.25 0.47 -7.51
N ALA A 125 10.34 1.22 -8.60
CA ALA A 125 11.41 2.20 -8.83
C ALA A 125 11.40 3.31 -7.77
N ASN A 126 12.56 3.53 -7.14
CA ASN A 126 12.70 4.54 -6.09
C ASN A 126 12.80 5.95 -6.68
N GLU A 127 13.53 6.11 -7.79
CA GLU A 127 13.63 7.38 -8.49
C GLU A 127 12.28 7.83 -9.07
N ALA A 128 11.44 6.91 -9.52
CA ALA A 128 10.09 7.25 -9.97
C ALA A 128 9.24 7.86 -8.85
N ALA A 129 9.44 7.42 -7.59
CA ALA A 129 8.78 8.02 -6.44
C ALA A 129 9.19 9.48 -6.25
N ASN A 130 10.48 9.79 -6.36
CA ASN A 130 10.97 11.16 -6.26
C ASN A 130 10.48 12.03 -7.42
N VAL A 131 10.52 11.51 -8.65
CA VAL A 131 10.03 12.23 -9.85
C VAL A 131 8.56 12.61 -9.70
N LEU A 132 7.72 11.67 -9.28
CA LEU A 132 6.30 11.91 -9.06
C LEU A 132 6.06 12.88 -7.90
N ALA A 133 6.84 12.80 -6.83
CA ALA A 133 6.77 13.72 -5.71
C ALA A 133 7.02 15.17 -6.14
N VAL A 134 8.06 15.41 -6.93
CA VAL A 134 8.37 16.73 -7.47
C VAL A 134 7.27 17.19 -8.43
N ALA A 135 6.68 16.30 -9.23
CA ALA A 135 5.59 16.65 -10.14
C ALA A 135 4.32 17.09 -9.40
N VAL A 136 4.02 16.53 -8.22
CA VAL A 136 2.82 16.85 -7.45
C VAL A 136 3.03 18.12 -6.59
N ASP A 137 4.09 18.17 -5.78
CA ASP A 137 4.26 19.18 -4.75
C ASP A 137 5.48 20.11 -4.99
N GLY A 138 6.17 19.96 -6.12
CA GLY A 138 7.29 20.81 -6.52
C GLY A 138 8.63 20.47 -5.84
N SER A 139 8.63 19.71 -4.73
CA SER A 139 9.84 19.19 -4.09
C SER A 139 9.57 17.89 -3.34
N ILE A 140 10.63 17.11 -3.10
CA ILE A 140 10.56 15.86 -2.32
C ILE A 140 10.13 16.16 -0.87
N GLU A 141 10.65 17.21 -0.28
CA GLU A 141 10.37 17.61 1.11
C GLU A 141 8.90 18.00 1.29
N ALA A 142 8.35 18.84 0.40
CA ALA A 142 6.93 19.22 0.44
C ALA A 142 6.00 18.01 0.27
N PHE A 143 6.39 17.07 -0.60
CA PHE A 143 5.64 15.84 -0.80
C PHE A 143 5.69 14.92 0.44
N VAL A 144 6.83 14.80 1.11
CA VAL A 144 6.94 14.03 2.36
C VAL A 144 6.07 14.64 3.47
N GLU A 145 6.01 15.97 3.58
CA GLU A 145 5.08 16.64 4.49
C GLU A 145 3.61 16.32 4.11
N HIS A 146 3.30 16.30 2.81
CA HIS A 146 1.98 15.90 2.32
C HIS A 146 1.65 14.45 2.66
N MET A 147 2.58 13.52 2.48
CA MET A 147 2.42 12.11 2.89
C MET A 147 2.04 12.00 4.37
N ASN A 148 2.71 12.75 5.25
CA ASN A 148 2.45 12.73 6.68
C ASN A 148 1.09 13.34 7.04
N ARG A 149 0.71 14.45 6.39
CA ARG A 149 -0.65 15.01 6.55
C ARG A 149 -1.72 14.01 6.12
N ARG A 150 -1.53 13.41 4.95
CA ARG A 150 -2.51 12.45 4.42
C ARG A 150 -2.61 11.19 5.28
N ALA A 151 -1.51 10.69 5.82
CA ALA A 151 -1.52 9.59 6.77
C ALA A 151 -2.37 9.94 8.01
N ALA A 152 -2.20 11.14 8.56
CA ALA A 152 -3.01 11.58 9.70
C ALA A 152 -4.51 11.68 9.37
N GLU A 153 -4.86 12.19 8.18
CA GLU A 153 -6.25 12.25 7.67
C GLU A 153 -6.88 10.86 7.51
N LEU A 154 -6.09 9.86 7.07
CA LEU A 154 -6.53 8.46 6.99
C LEU A 154 -6.66 7.78 8.35
N GLY A 155 -6.25 8.44 9.44
CA GLY A 155 -6.27 7.87 10.78
C GLY A 155 -5.06 6.99 11.11
N CYS A 156 -3.98 7.06 10.33
CA CYS A 156 -2.72 6.36 10.60
C CYS A 156 -2.03 6.99 11.82
N LYS A 157 -2.01 6.28 12.94
CA LYS A 157 -1.50 6.80 14.22
C LYS A 157 -0.05 6.38 14.52
N GLY A 158 0.43 5.35 13.87
CA GLY A 158 1.75 4.76 14.05
C GLY A 158 2.65 4.94 12.83
N THR A 159 2.40 5.94 11.99
CA THR A 159 3.11 6.15 10.72
C THR A 159 3.80 7.50 10.67
N HIS A 160 5.04 7.49 10.21
CA HIS A 160 5.79 8.69 9.86
C HIS A 160 6.65 8.40 8.61
N TYR A 161 6.47 9.21 7.58
CA TYR A 161 7.25 9.15 6.35
C TYR A 161 8.40 10.16 6.42
N ALA A 162 9.61 9.70 6.09
CA ALA A 162 10.81 10.52 5.96
C ALA A 162 11.34 10.57 4.51
N ASN A 163 10.78 9.77 3.62
CA ASN A 163 11.09 9.76 2.18
C ASN A 163 9.91 9.16 1.38
N THR A 164 9.99 9.29 0.05
CA THR A 164 8.93 8.91 -0.89
C THR A 164 8.93 7.43 -1.28
N HIS A 165 10.03 6.72 -1.04
CA HIS A 165 10.35 5.42 -1.68
C HIS A 165 10.52 4.25 -0.71
N GLY A 166 10.76 4.53 0.59
CA GLY A 166 10.88 3.52 1.63
C GLY A 166 12.31 2.98 1.87
N MET A 167 13.35 3.70 1.47
CA MET A 167 14.68 3.41 1.97
C MET A 167 14.74 3.66 3.47
N HIS A 168 15.47 2.79 4.16
CA HIS A 168 15.48 2.78 5.61
C HIS A 168 16.03 4.08 6.20
N GLN A 169 15.28 4.62 7.16
CA GLN A 169 15.66 5.68 8.08
C GLN A 169 14.94 5.40 9.40
N ASP A 170 15.53 5.72 10.53
CA ASP A 170 14.96 5.42 11.84
C ASP A 170 13.61 6.11 12.04
N GLU A 171 13.44 7.31 11.49
CA GLU A 171 12.19 8.07 11.53
C GLU A 171 11.21 7.70 10.41
N HIS A 172 11.52 6.70 9.58
CA HIS A 172 10.64 6.22 8.52
C HIS A 172 9.96 4.91 8.92
N TYR A 173 8.81 4.99 9.55
CA TYR A 173 8.11 3.86 10.16
C TYR A 173 6.60 3.88 9.90
N THR A 174 5.98 2.75 10.13
CA THR A 174 4.54 2.55 10.00
C THR A 174 4.08 1.38 10.89
N THR A 175 2.80 1.00 10.78
CA THR A 175 2.24 -0.24 11.31
C THR A 175 1.54 -1.01 10.20
N ALA A 176 1.33 -2.31 10.38
CA ALA A 176 0.57 -3.10 9.40
C ALA A 176 -0.88 -2.61 9.28
N TYR A 177 -1.46 -2.13 10.38
CA TYR A 177 -2.79 -1.53 10.41
C TYR A 177 -2.85 -0.25 9.57
N ASP A 178 -1.91 0.67 9.75
CA ASP A 178 -1.87 1.94 9.00
C ASP A 178 -1.64 1.70 7.49
N LEU A 179 -0.82 0.70 7.15
CA LEU A 179 -0.66 0.28 5.75
C LEU A 179 -1.96 -0.26 5.15
N ALA A 180 -2.79 -0.96 5.95
CA ALA A 180 -4.08 -1.43 5.49
C ALA A 180 -5.06 -0.26 5.22
N LEU A 181 -5.04 0.79 6.06
CA LEU A 181 -5.82 2.01 5.82
C LEU A 181 -5.37 2.72 4.54
N THR A 182 -4.06 2.85 4.33
CA THR A 182 -3.50 3.44 3.10
C THR A 182 -3.88 2.61 1.87
N MET A 183 -3.82 1.28 1.97
CA MET A 183 -4.22 0.36 0.90
C MET A 183 -5.71 0.50 0.59
N GLN A 184 -6.57 0.60 1.61
CA GLN A 184 -8.00 0.78 1.43
C GLN A 184 -8.29 2.06 0.64
N ALA A 185 -7.64 3.18 0.96
CA ALA A 185 -7.75 4.42 0.20
C ALA A 185 -7.26 4.25 -1.26
N CYS A 186 -6.13 3.58 -1.50
CA CYS A 186 -5.66 3.29 -2.85
C CYS A 186 -6.70 2.47 -3.66
N LEU A 187 -7.39 1.54 -3.01
CA LEU A 187 -8.39 0.69 -3.66
C LEU A 187 -9.65 1.43 -4.10
N GLU A 188 -9.88 2.64 -3.67
CA GLU A 188 -10.97 3.50 -4.17
C GLU A 188 -10.70 4.01 -5.60
N HIS A 189 -9.44 3.96 -6.05
CA HIS A 189 -9.03 4.39 -7.38
C HIS A 189 -8.95 3.21 -8.37
N ASP A 190 -9.78 3.20 -9.41
CA ASP A 190 -9.77 2.15 -10.44
C ASP A 190 -8.41 2.04 -11.15
N LEU A 191 -7.73 3.16 -11.35
CA LEU A 191 -6.39 3.18 -11.94
C LEU A 191 -5.37 2.43 -11.08
N PHE A 192 -5.43 2.55 -9.75
CA PHE A 192 -4.59 1.76 -8.85
C PHE A 192 -4.80 0.26 -9.08
N ARG A 193 -6.06 -0.18 -9.16
CA ARG A 193 -6.40 -1.58 -9.44
C ARG A 193 -5.85 -2.02 -10.78
N THR A 194 -6.01 -1.19 -11.82
CA THR A 194 -5.50 -1.47 -13.16
C THR A 194 -3.99 -1.68 -13.18
N ILE A 195 -3.23 -0.74 -12.59
CA ILE A 195 -1.76 -0.81 -12.55
C ILE A 195 -1.29 -2.01 -11.74
N THR A 196 -1.84 -2.22 -10.53
CA THR A 196 -1.36 -3.26 -9.62
C THR A 196 -1.75 -4.67 -10.03
N THR A 197 -2.74 -4.83 -10.91
CA THR A 197 -3.14 -6.12 -11.49
C THR A 197 -2.58 -6.37 -12.88
N ALA A 198 -1.90 -5.39 -13.49
CA ALA A 198 -1.21 -5.61 -14.76
C ALA A 198 -0.07 -6.62 -14.59
N PRO A 199 -0.02 -7.73 -15.34
CA PRO A 199 1.06 -8.72 -15.22
C PRO A 199 2.41 -8.16 -15.69
N LYS A 200 2.37 -7.25 -16.65
CA LYS A 200 3.52 -6.52 -17.19
C LYS A 200 3.08 -5.20 -17.82
N HIS A 201 4.02 -4.31 -17.99
CA HIS A 201 3.84 -3.05 -18.74
C HIS A 201 5.11 -2.71 -19.50
N THR A 202 4.95 -2.19 -20.71
CA THR A 202 6.04 -1.75 -21.58
C THR A 202 6.06 -0.23 -21.63
N VAL A 203 7.10 0.38 -21.07
CA VAL A 203 7.36 1.82 -21.20
C VAL A 203 8.01 2.07 -22.55
N PRO A 204 7.43 2.89 -23.42
CA PRO A 204 7.97 3.16 -24.75
C PRO A 204 9.39 3.77 -24.71
N ALA A 205 10.10 3.66 -25.81
CA ALA A 205 11.37 4.35 -25.97
C ALA A 205 11.17 5.88 -25.89
N THR A 206 12.07 6.54 -25.16
CA THR A 206 12.12 8.00 -25.03
C THR A 206 13.28 8.57 -25.84
N GLY A 207 13.43 9.90 -25.85
CA GLY A 207 14.55 10.55 -26.54
C GLY A 207 15.94 10.14 -26.02
N VAL A 208 16.02 9.55 -24.80
CA VAL A 208 17.28 9.24 -24.11
C VAL A 208 17.40 7.78 -23.64
N SER A 209 16.32 7.00 -23.72
CA SER A 209 16.27 5.60 -23.27
C SER A 209 15.49 4.75 -24.28
N GLY A 210 15.94 3.48 -24.47
CA GLY A 210 15.19 2.48 -25.22
C GLY A 210 13.91 2.05 -24.48
N GLU A 211 13.09 1.26 -25.17
CA GLU A 211 11.92 0.59 -24.59
C GLU A 211 12.31 -0.27 -23.37
N ARG A 212 11.46 -0.28 -22.35
CA ARG A 212 11.66 -1.05 -21.10
C ARG A 212 10.40 -1.82 -20.76
N GLU A 213 10.53 -3.12 -20.54
CA GLU A 213 9.43 -3.96 -20.10
C GLU A 213 9.59 -4.28 -18.60
N PHE A 214 8.55 -4.03 -17.82
CA PHE A 214 8.49 -4.31 -16.39
C PHE A 214 7.44 -5.36 -16.09
N TYR A 215 7.80 -6.34 -15.28
CA TYR A 215 6.92 -7.40 -14.82
C TYR A 215 6.43 -7.13 -13.41
N ASN A 216 5.18 -7.48 -13.16
CA ASN A 216 4.62 -7.37 -11.82
C ASN A 216 5.35 -8.31 -10.87
N THR A 217 5.82 -7.76 -9.76
CA THR A 217 6.51 -8.53 -8.73
C THR A 217 5.57 -9.25 -7.77
N ASN A 218 4.25 -9.03 -7.88
CA ASN A 218 3.25 -9.77 -7.13
C ASN A 218 3.05 -11.15 -7.75
N GLY A 219 3.49 -12.20 -7.06
CA GLY A 219 3.37 -13.58 -7.53
C GLY A 219 1.93 -14.07 -7.75
N LEU A 220 0.94 -13.41 -7.14
CA LEU A 220 -0.48 -13.74 -7.36
C LEU A 220 -1.01 -13.22 -8.70
N VAL A 221 -0.37 -12.20 -9.26
CA VAL A 221 -0.73 -11.60 -10.55
C VAL A 221 0.13 -12.17 -11.68
N SER A 222 1.44 -12.26 -11.45
CA SER A 222 2.42 -12.64 -12.49
C SER A 222 2.63 -14.14 -12.61
N SER A 223 2.26 -14.96 -11.60
CA SER A 223 2.45 -16.40 -11.66
C SER A 223 1.15 -17.12 -11.95
N TRP A 224 1.16 -17.87 -13.03
CA TRP A 224 0.16 -18.85 -13.43
C TRP A 224 -0.18 -19.93 -12.38
N LYS A 225 0.42 -19.89 -11.18
CA LYS A 225 0.18 -20.83 -10.07
C LYS A 225 -1.14 -20.62 -9.34
N TYR A 226 -1.78 -19.46 -9.48
CA TYR A 226 -3.00 -19.13 -8.77
C TYR A 226 -4.12 -18.73 -9.72
N SER A 227 -4.48 -19.64 -10.63
CA SER A 227 -5.61 -19.46 -11.56
C SER A 227 -6.97 -19.23 -10.85
N ALA A 228 -7.05 -19.50 -9.56
CA ALA A 228 -8.23 -19.26 -8.73
C ALA A 228 -8.30 -17.85 -8.15
N CYS A 229 -7.27 -17.01 -8.30
CA CYS A 229 -7.32 -15.61 -7.92
C CYS A 229 -7.77 -14.76 -9.10
N PRO A 230 -9.05 -14.37 -9.21
CA PRO A 230 -9.55 -13.56 -10.34
C PRO A 230 -9.03 -12.14 -10.18
N GLY A 231 -7.82 -11.81 -10.64
CA GLY A 231 -7.31 -10.46 -10.89
C GLY A 231 -7.51 -9.36 -9.81
N ARG A 232 -7.90 -9.73 -8.59
CA ARG A 232 -8.24 -8.82 -7.48
C ARG A 232 -7.29 -8.90 -6.29
N ALA A 233 -6.11 -9.49 -6.47
CA ALA A 233 -5.09 -9.51 -5.42
C ALA A 233 -4.39 -8.14 -5.36
N SER A 234 -5.12 -7.13 -4.96
CA SER A 234 -4.57 -5.86 -4.54
C SER A 234 -3.94 -6.07 -3.16
N GLY A 235 -2.64 -5.84 -3.03
CA GLY A 235 -2.00 -5.68 -1.74
C GLY A 235 -1.23 -6.86 -1.17
N ALA A 236 -0.63 -7.71 -1.97
CA ALA A 236 0.40 -8.61 -1.45
C ALA A 236 1.68 -7.81 -1.16
N VAL A 237 1.98 -7.63 0.12
CA VAL A 237 3.23 -7.01 0.56
C VAL A 237 4.41 -7.91 0.17
N LYS A 238 5.36 -7.34 -0.57
CA LYS A 238 6.56 -8.05 -1.04
C LYS A 238 7.47 -8.43 0.13
N ARG A 239 7.72 -9.71 0.28
CA ARG A 239 8.75 -10.21 1.18
C ARG A 239 10.15 -9.98 0.57
N ARG A 240 11.03 -9.22 1.24
CA ARG A 240 12.47 -9.34 1.00
C ARG A 240 12.99 -10.58 1.74
N ARG A 241 13.59 -11.53 1.02
CA ARG A 241 14.53 -12.46 1.62
C ARG A 241 15.77 -11.65 2.01
N ASN A 242 16.05 -11.57 3.31
CA ASN A 242 17.39 -11.21 3.75
C ASN A 242 18.33 -12.33 3.28
N GLN A 243 19.24 -11.99 2.40
CA GLN A 243 20.49 -12.75 2.21
C GLN A 243 21.52 -12.13 3.12
#